data_8ccca1f817917ecb5174bb4e60b0f643
#
_entry.id   8ccca1f817917ecb5174bb4e60b0f643
#
_cell.length_a   1.000
_cell.length_b   1.000
_cell.length_c   1.000
_cell.angle_alpha   90.00
_cell.angle_beta   90.00
_cell.angle_gamma   90.00
#
_symmetry.space_group_name_H-M   'P 1'
#
loop_
_entity.id
_entity.type
_entity.pdbx_description
1 polymer ?
#
loop_
_entity_poly.entity_id
_entity_poly.type
_entity_poly.pdbx_seq_one_letter_code
_entity_poly.pdbx_strand_id
1 'polypeptide(L)'
;MTTNLTYLELSEAGEGSHKFYEVKVDGVDVTIRYGRIGDQGRIQNTSYDTPEKAQKEAEKKIKSKLKKGYEPSVMGERKKRPVTRRQTTSTASKSKKAPTLWQFKSGSSAFGIFIDEEACWVGNQQGNVYKLNHQGEIINQYQLPDGVKCIVADEKWIYAGCDDGNVYDLSGKIPYLAYEIDDNIDIYWLDIFGGILGVSDANGAVVKIDAESESQWTRLSKGKGGWMIRCDRSHIYHGHGGGITAYDIQEGRQVWHQKTQGSILFGWQEVDAVYGGTSDNKVHQYSKNGQELNTFNCNAAVYSCATSQGGNYVFAGDSSSSIYCFAQDQKRLWKLGTGCGSALSMQFYDQKLYIVTTNGSLACIDATEEAIQAAQAGQIPETKQVKVPQDLKIQTLSNTLESTNNHQSGIIVECVKIGSKLKIRVISPNYNPDWFVQFPRNIREEGAKYIVESIEEATQGGFYRAYGEIKKLIG
;
A
#
# COMPACT_ATOMS: atom_id res chain seq x y z
N MET A 1 -17.93 -42.23 -8.40
CA MET A 1 -18.90 -41.16 -8.72
C MET A 1 -18.11 -39.88 -8.88
N THR A 2 -18.09 -39.31 -10.08
CA THR A 2 -17.35 -38.08 -10.36
C THR A 2 -18.23 -36.89 -9.97
N THR A 3 -17.88 -36.22 -8.89
CA THR A 3 -18.54 -34.98 -8.49
C THR A 3 -18.06 -33.86 -9.40
N ASN A 4 -18.94 -33.30 -10.24
CA ASN A 4 -18.62 -32.16 -11.09
C ASN A 4 -18.93 -30.87 -10.35
N LEU A 5 -17.90 -30.05 -10.07
CA LEU A 5 -18.01 -28.74 -9.48
C LEU A 5 -17.67 -27.66 -10.53
N THR A 6 -18.59 -26.72 -10.73
CA THR A 6 -18.36 -25.55 -11.56
C THR A 6 -18.56 -24.29 -10.72
N TYR A 7 -17.54 -23.43 -10.69
CA TYR A 7 -17.57 -22.15 -9.99
C TYR A 7 -17.41 -21.00 -10.97
N LEU A 8 -18.31 -20.03 -10.89
CA LEU A 8 -18.37 -18.87 -11.77
C LEU A 8 -18.39 -17.58 -10.96
N GLU A 9 -17.76 -16.54 -11.45
CA GLU A 9 -17.80 -15.21 -10.86
C GLU A 9 -18.28 -14.16 -11.87
N LEU A 10 -19.02 -13.17 -11.38
CA LEU A 10 -19.37 -11.94 -12.07
C LEU A 10 -18.75 -10.78 -11.31
N SER A 11 -17.84 -10.06 -11.97
CA SER A 11 -17.22 -8.86 -11.43
C SER A 11 -17.41 -7.73 -12.45
N GLU A 12 -18.26 -6.77 -12.12
CA GLU A 12 -18.48 -5.58 -12.94
C GLU A 12 -17.56 -4.45 -12.48
N ALA A 13 -16.94 -3.74 -13.42
CA ALA A 13 -16.10 -2.59 -13.11
C ALA A 13 -16.94 -1.42 -12.55
N GLY A 14 -16.46 -0.76 -11.51
CA GLY A 14 -17.15 0.34 -10.83
C GLY A 14 -18.06 -0.16 -9.69
N GLU A 15 -19.15 0.57 -9.36
CA GLU A 15 -20.11 0.20 -8.32
C GLU A 15 -20.93 -1.08 -8.63
N GLY A 16 -20.40 -1.92 -9.52
CA GLY A 16 -21.02 -3.16 -9.97
C GLY A 16 -21.03 -4.25 -8.91
N SER A 17 -21.87 -5.25 -9.15
CA SER A 17 -22.02 -6.37 -8.24
C SER A 17 -20.96 -7.43 -8.42
N HIS A 18 -20.25 -7.78 -7.34
CA HIS A 18 -19.35 -8.93 -7.29
C HIS A 18 -20.11 -10.14 -6.75
N LYS A 19 -20.40 -11.10 -7.63
CA LYS A 19 -21.22 -12.27 -7.29
C LYS A 19 -20.56 -13.55 -7.73
N PHE A 20 -20.72 -14.60 -6.92
CA PHE A 20 -20.36 -15.95 -7.32
C PHE A 20 -21.60 -16.81 -7.58
N TYR A 21 -21.40 -17.85 -8.37
CA TYR A 21 -22.39 -18.87 -8.65
C TYR A 21 -21.70 -20.22 -8.81
N GLU A 22 -21.92 -21.11 -7.87
CA GLU A 22 -21.35 -22.44 -7.81
C GLU A 22 -22.41 -23.49 -8.09
N VAL A 23 -22.08 -24.46 -8.91
CA VAL A 23 -22.95 -25.61 -9.23
C VAL A 23 -22.18 -26.90 -8.96
N LYS A 24 -22.66 -27.70 -8.03
CA LYS A 24 -22.17 -29.03 -7.74
C LYS A 24 -23.21 -30.07 -8.18
N VAL A 25 -22.78 -31.05 -8.97
CA VAL A 25 -23.63 -32.21 -9.37
C VAL A 25 -23.08 -33.45 -8.69
N ASP A 26 -23.93 -34.14 -7.96
CA ASP A 26 -23.61 -35.38 -7.25
C ASP A 26 -24.73 -36.43 -7.49
N GLY A 27 -24.51 -37.29 -8.51
CA GLY A 27 -25.52 -38.20 -8.97
C GLY A 27 -26.75 -37.49 -9.50
N VAL A 28 -27.91 -37.68 -8.85
CA VAL A 28 -29.19 -37.02 -9.20
C VAL A 28 -29.38 -35.65 -8.55
N ASP A 29 -28.49 -35.26 -7.65
CA ASP A 29 -28.60 -34.03 -6.88
C ASP A 29 -27.77 -32.88 -7.48
N VAL A 30 -28.38 -31.72 -7.58
CA VAL A 30 -27.75 -30.49 -8.00
C VAL A 30 -27.82 -29.47 -6.86
N THR A 31 -26.66 -29.15 -6.31
CA THR A 31 -26.50 -28.09 -5.31
C THR A 31 -26.02 -26.81 -6.00
N ILE A 32 -26.74 -25.72 -5.79
CA ILE A 32 -26.36 -24.40 -6.25
C ILE A 32 -26.08 -23.52 -5.05
N ARG A 33 -24.91 -22.90 -5.01
CA ARG A 33 -24.53 -21.91 -4.02
C ARG A 33 -24.27 -20.59 -4.73
N TYR A 34 -24.83 -19.49 -4.25
CA TYR A 34 -24.68 -18.19 -4.88
C TYR A 34 -24.76 -17.06 -3.85
N GLY A 35 -24.07 -15.96 -4.11
CA GLY A 35 -24.00 -14.81 -3.21
C GLY A 35 -23.00 -13.78 -3.67
N ARG A 36 -22.57 -12.91 -2.76
CA ARG A 36 -21.39 -12.05 -2.98
C ARG A 36 -20.12 -12.87 -2.85
N ILE A 37 -19.09 -12.53 -3.63
CA ILE A 37 -17.77 -13.16 -3.52
C ILE A 37 -17.23 -12.87 -2.10
N GLY A 38 -16.77 -13.94 -1.42
CA GLY A 38 -16.32 -13.86 -0.02
C GLY A 38 -17.38 -14.25 1.03
N ASP A 39 -18.69 -14.26 0.66
CA ASP A 39 -19.76 -14.67 1.57
C ASP A 39 -20.00 -16.20 1.52
N GLN A 40 -20.63 -16.73 2.58
CA GLN A 40 -21.07 -18.15 2.57
C GLN A 40 -22.11 -18.44 1.47
N GLY A 41 -22.85 -17.42 1.05
CA GLY A 41 -23.87 -17.50 0.01
C GLY A 41 -25.14 -18.25 0.44
N ARG A 42 -26.12 -18.27 -0.48
CA ARG A 42 -27.36 -19.03 -0.32
C ARG A 42 -27.24 -20.36 -1.04
N ILE A 43 -27.74 -21.42 -0.42
CA ILE A 43 -27.70 -22.79 -0.97
C ILE A 43 -29.11 -23.18 -1.42
N GLN A 44 -29.20 -23.78 -2.59
CA GLN A 44 -30.41 -24.36 -3.15
C GLN A 44 -30.10 -25.79 -3.64
N ASN A 45 -30.79 -26.77 -3.13
CA ASN A 45 -30.65 -28.17 -3.52
C ASN A 45 -31.88 -28.61 -4.35
N THR A 46 -31.64 -29.39 -5.41
CA THR A 46 -32.69 -29.94 -6.28
C THR A 46 -32.26 -31.34 -6.70
N SER A 47 -33.16 -32.32 -6.49
CA SER A 47 -32.97 -33.69 -6.95
C SER A 47 -33.76 -33.93 -8.24
N TYR A 48 -33.20 -34.72 -9.14
CA TYR A 48 -33.78 -35.07 -10.43
C TYR A 48 -33.97 -36.60 -10.51
N ASP A 49 -34.78 -37.03 -11.47
CA ASP A 49 -35.14 -38.49 -11.62
C ASP A 49 -33.94 -39.32 -12.11
N THR A 50 -33.02 -38.70 -12.87
CA THR A 50 -31.82 -39.40 -13.39
C THR A 50 -30.58 -38.48 -13.35
N PRO A 51 -29.35 -39.05 -13.28
CA PRO A 51 -28.12 -38.29 -13.32
C PRO A 51 -27.95 -37.44 -14.60
N GLU A 52 -28.39 -37.95 -15.75
CA GLU A 52 -28.32 -37.26 -17.03
C GLU A 52 -29.20 -36.03 -17.03
N LYS A 53 -30.40 -36.11 -16.39
CA LYS A 53 -31.29 -34.97 -16.24
C LYS A 53 -30.70 -33.92 -15.30
N ALA A 54 -30.09 -34.34 -14.18
CA ALA A 54 -29.38 -33.47 -13.25
C ALA A 54 -28.25 -32.74 -13.96
N GLN A 55 -27.40 -33.43 -14.70
CA GLN A 55 -26.30 -32.83 -15.49
C GLN A 55 -26.79 -31.82 -16.52
N LYS A 56 -27.84 -32.17 -17.29
CA LYS A 56 -28.41 -31.30 -18.32
C LYS A 56 -29.00 -30.00 -17.73
N GLU A 57 -29.66 -30.08 -16.59
CA GLU A 57 -30.22 -28.88 -15.95
C GLU A 57 -29.12 -28.03 -15.28
N ALA A 58 -28.07 -28.64 -14.72
CA ALA A 58 -26.89 -27.92 -14.24
C ALA A 58 -26.21 -27.15 -15.37
N GLU A 59 -25.94 -27.79 -16.52
CA GLU A 59 -25.34 -27.14 -17.70
C GLU A 59 -26.17 -25.98 -18.21
N LYS A 60 -27.50 -26.13 -18.23
CA LYS A 60 -28.42 -25.05 -18.65
C LYS A 60 -28.32 -23.83 -17.73
N LYS A 61 -28.21 -24.07 -16.39
CA LYS A 61 -28.03 -22.99 -15.40
C LYS A 61 -26.65 -22.31 -15.55
N ILE A 62 -25.59 -23.09 -15.74
CA ILE A 62 -24.25 -22.60 -16.02
C ILE A 62 -24.23 -21.73 -17.29
N LYS A 63 -24.75 -22.24 -18.41
CA LYS A 63 -24.86 -21.50 -19.69
C LYS A 63 -25.67 -20.20 -19.54
N SER A 64 -26.73 -20.21 -18.73
CA SER A 64 -27.51 -19.00 -18.44
C SER A 64 -26.70 -17.93 -17.70
N LYS A 65 -25.81 -18.35 -16.78
CA LYS A 65 -24.93 -17.42 -16.04
C LYS A 65 -23.79 -16.89 -16.92
N LEU A 66 -23.17 -17.73 -17.73
CA LEU A 66 -22.17 -17.32 -18.72
C LEU A 66 -22.73 -16.25 -19.67
N LYS A 67 -23.97 -16.41 -20.16
CA LYS A 67 -24.67 -15.39 -20.98
C LYS A 67 -24.91 -14.07 -20.23
N LYS A 68 -24.91 -14.06 -18.91
CA LYS A 68 -25.06 -12.87 -18.05
C LYS A 68 -23.72 -12.26 -17.65
N GLY A 69 -22.61 -12.66 -18.28
CA GLY A 69 -21.29 -12.12 -18.00
C GLY A 69 -20.52 -12.79 -16.86
N TYR A 70 -21.07 -13.89 -16.29
CA TYR A 70 -20.26 -14.70 -15.37
C TYR A 70 -19.17 -15.43 -16.15
N GLU A 71 -17.99 -15.54 -15.55
CA GLU A 71 -16.85 -16.26 -16.12
C GLU A 71 -16.40 -17.39 -15.20
N PRO A 72 -15.84 -18.47 -15.76
CA PRO A 72 -15.22 -19.53 -14.96
C PRO A 72 -14.14 -18.99 -14.05
N SER A 73 -14.14 -19.41 -12.79
CA SER A 73 -13.17 -19.01 -11.78
C SER A 73 -12.88 -20.18 -10.84
N VAL A 74 -11.83 -20.07 -10.04
CA VAL A 74 -11.51 -21.04 -8.98
C VAL A 74 -11.85 -20.39 -7.65
N MET A 75 -12.63 -21.07 -6.81
CA MET A 75 -13.02 -20.56 -5.50
C MET A 75 -11.76 -20.33 -4.64
N GLY A 76 -11.62 -19.08 -4.14
CA GLY A 76 -10.45 -18.67 -3.37
C GLY A 76 -9.27 -18.13 -4.19
N GLU A 77 -9.29 -18.26 -5.52
CA GLU A 77 -8.38 -17.53 -6.39
C GLU A 77 -9.00 -16.18 -6.72
N ARG A 78 -8.44 -15.12 -6.16
CA ARG A 78 -8.83 -13.75 -6.50
C ARG A 78 -8.49 -13.47 -7.96
N LYS A 79 -9.47 -13.16 -8.82
CA LYS A 79 -9.16 -12.53 -10.10
C LYS A 79 -8.41 -11.24 -9.82
N LYS A 80 -7.27 -11.06 -10.51
CA LYS A 80 -6.57 -9.78 -10.46
C LYS A 80 -7.56 -8.68 -10.84
N ARG A 81 -7.81 -7.74 -9.92
CA ARG A 81 -8.67 -6.59 -10.22
C ARG A 81 -8.02 -5.75 -11.31
N PRO A 82 -8.80 -5.07 -12.18
CA PRO A 82 -8.24 -4.07 -13.06
C PRO A 82 -7.61 -2.97 -12.20
N VAL A 83 -6.32 -2.75 -12.39
CA VAL A 83 -5.56 -1.76 -11.63
C VAL A 83 -5.29 -0.57 -12.53
N THR A 84 -5.76 0.59 -12.13
CA THR A 84 -5.37 1.84 -12.78
C THR A 84 -3.98 2.25 -12.29
N ARG A 85 -3.00 2.11 -13.16
CA ARG A 85 -1.64 2.57 -12.91
C ARG A 85 -1.45 3.96 -13.47
N ARG A 86 -0.76 4.79 -12.71
CA ARG A 86 -0.38 6.12 -13.15
C ARG A 86 0.47 6.01 -14.41
N GLN A 87 -0.01 6.61 -15.50
CA GLN A 87 0.79 6.77 -16.71
C GLN A 87 1.83 7.87 -16.47
N THR A 88 3.09 7.52 -16.53
CA THR A 88 4.19 8.46 -16.34
C THR A 88 4.99 8.57 -17.63
N THR A 89 5.22 9.80 -18.07
CA THR A 89 6.19 10.09 -19.11
C THR A 89 7.50 10.50 -18.45
N SER A 90 8.62 10.09 -19.00
CA SER A 90 9.93 10.44 -18.49
C SER A 90 10.84 10.83 -19.65
N THR A 91 11.39 12.02 -19.60
CA THR A 91 12.41 12.49 -20.54
C THR A 91 13.72 12.70 -19.82
N ALA A 92 14.84 12.54 -20.50
CA ALA A 92 16.15 12.75 -19.89
C ALA A 92 16.38 14.24 -19.55
N SER A 93 16.94 14.49 -18.37
CA SER A 93 17.31 15.83 -17.96
C SER A 93 18.49 16.35 -18.79
N LYS A 94 18.43 17.65 -19.14
CA LYS A 94 19.56 18.39 -19.73
C LYS A 94 20.49 19.02 -18.68
N SER A 95 20.15 18.92 -17.41
CA SER A 95 20.93 19.44 -16.29
C SER A 95 22.17 18.56 -16.02
N LYS A 96 23.16 19.13 -15.30
CA LYS A 96 24.26 18.34 -14.74
C LYS A 96 23.72 17.20 -13.91
N LYS A 97 24.42 16.07 -13.88
CA LYS A 97 23.99 14.91 -13.09
C LYS A 97 24.12 15.16 -11.58
N ALA A 98 23.22 14.58 -10.82
CA ALA A 98 23.30 14.57 -9.37
C ALA A 98 24.46 13.69 -8.87
N PRO A 99 25.05 14.00 -7.71
CA PRO A 99 26.13 13.22 -7.12
C PRO A 99 25.59 11.92 -6.48
N THR A 100 25.28 10.94 -7.32
CA THR A 100 24.71 9.66 -6.90
C THR A 100 25.78 8.77 -6.31
N LEU A 101 25.65 8.41 -5.04
CA LEU A 101 26.58 7.53 -4.31
C LEU A 101 26.42 6.09 -4.75
N TRP A 102 25.18 5.60 -4.77
CA TRP A 102 24.86 4.26 -5.24
C TRP A 102 23.46 4.22 -5.89
N GLN A 103 23.28 3.21 -6.73
CA GLN A 103 22.04 2.94 -7.44
C GLN A 103 21.74 1.44 -7.46
N PHE A 104 20.49 1.09 -7.15
CA PHE A 104 19.93 -0.25 -7.24
C PHE A 104 18.79 -0.28 -8.24
N LYS A 105 18.75 -1.30 -9.13
CA LYS A 105 17.63 -1.54 -10.06
C LYS A 105 16.74 -2.64 -9.52
N SER A 106 15.50 -2.31 -9.18
CA SER A 106 14.51 -3.25 -8.65
C SER A 106 13.81 -4.11 -9.71
N GLY A 107 14.04 -3.86 -10.99
CA GLY A 107 13.51 -4.65 -12.11
C GLY A 107 12.35 -4.01 -12.88
N SER A 108 11.49 -3.23 -12.24
CA SER A 108 10.38 -2.50 -12.87
C SER A 108 10.17 -1.15 -12.21
N SER A 109 9.28 -0.30 -12.77
CA SER A 109 8.96 1.01 -12.16
C SER A 109 8.71 0.89 -10.67
N ALA A 110 9.35 1.74 -9.87
CA ALA A 110 9.25 1.73 -8.43
C ALA A 110 8.52 2.99 -7.95
N PHE A 111 7.51 2.79 -7.09
CA PHE A 111 6.74 3.85 -6.44
C PHE A 111 6.92 3.85 -4.92
N GLY A 112 7.00 2.64 -4.33
CA GLY A 112 7.18 2.49 -2.89
C GLY A 112 8.60 2.86 -2.48
N ILE A 113 8.73 3.81 -1.54
CA ILE A 113 9.98 4.15 -0.85
C ILE A 113 9.68 4.44 0.60
N PHE A 114 10.52 3.96 1.49
CA PHE A 114 10.58 4.38 2.88
C PHE A 114 12.02 4.30 3.36
N ILE A 115 12.45 5.33 4.10
CA ILE A 115 13.81 5.43 4.63
C ILE A 115 13.71 5.82 6.11
N ASP A 116 14.36 5.06 6.96
CA ASP A 116 14.50 5.32 8.39
C ASP A 116 15.98 5.21 8.82
N GLU A 117 16.24 5.20 10.11
CA GLU A 117 17.60 5.04 10.66
C GLU A 117 18.22 3.66 10.39
N GLU A 118 17.40 2.64 10.19
CA GLU A 118 17.85 1.27 10.00
C GLU A 118 18.08 0.92 8.53
N ALA A 119 17.20 1.40 7.62
CA ALA A 119 17.14 0.86 6.27
C ALA A 119 16.53 1.78 5.22
N CYS A 120 16.76 1.37 3.97
CA CYS A 120 16.13 1.90 2.77
C CYS A 120 15.23 0.82 2.16
N TRP A 121 13.95 1.12 1.97
CA TRP A 121 12.99 0.21 1.40
C TRP A 121 12.58 0.67 0.01
N VAL A 122 12.48 -0.25 -0.95
CA VAL A 122 11.95 0.02 -2.29
C VAL A 122 10.99 -1.06 -2.73
N GLY A 123 9.83 -0.66 -3.22
CA GLY A 123 8.80 -1.53 -3.79
C GLY A 123 8.52 -1.21 -5.25
N ASN A 124 8.36 -2.23 -6.09
CA ASN A 124 8.15 -2.07 -7.52
C ASN A 124 6.82 -2.63 -8.01
N GLN A 125 6.47 -2.36 -9.27
CA GLN A 125 5.22 -2.81 -9.92
C GLN A 125 5.10 -4.31 -10.14
N GLN A 126 6.16 -5.09 -9.92
CA GLN A 126 6.12 -6.56 -9.99
C GLN A 126 5.94 -7.22 -8.62
N GLY A 127 5.71 -6.43 -7.57
CA GLY A 127 5.52 -6.93 -6.22
C GLY A 127 6.81 -7.22 -5.46
N ASN A 128 7.98 -6.93 -6.03
CA ASN A 128 9.23 -7.07 -5.30
C ASN A 128 9.42 -5.90 -4.34
N VAL A 129 9.76 -6.22 -3.10
CA VAL A 129 10.22 -5.26 -2.10
C VAL A 129 11.62 -5.65 -1.66
N TYR A 130 12.52 -4.66 -1.61
CA TYR A 130 13.89 -4.86 -1.13
C TYR A 130 14.14 -3.95 0.07
N LYS A 131 14.79 -4.50 1.09
CA LYS A 131 15.35 -3.78 2.23
C LYS A 131 16.87 -3.70 2.04
N LEU A 132 17.41 -2.48 2.00
CA LEU A 132 18.84 -2.21 1.86
C LEU A 132 19.33 -1.44 3.10
N ASN A 133 20.60 -1.55 3.43
CA ASN A 133 21.23 -0.60 4.35
C ASN A 133 21.59 0.71 3.63
N HIS A 134 22.03 1.72 4.39
CA HIS A 134 22.36 3.04 3.83
C HIS A 134 23.61 3.03 2.93
N GLN A 135 24.40 1.95 2.93
CA GLN A 135 25.53 1.71 2.04
C GLN A 135 25.10 1.06 0.71
N GLY A 136 23.79 0.77 0.57
CA GLY A 136 23.19 0.14 -0.61
C GLY A 136 23.38 -1.38 -0.65
N GLU A 137 23.64 -2.04 0.46
CA GLU A 137 23.70 -3.50 0.53
C GLU A 137 22.31 -4.08 0.80
N ILE A 138 21.90 -5.08 0.01
CA ILE A 138 20.58 -5.69 0.16
C ILE A 138 20.58 -6.64 1.35
N ILE A 139 19.68 -6.37 2.30
CA ILE A 139 19.51 -7.15 3.54
C ILE A 139 18.44 -8.23 3.35
N ASN A 140 17.28 -7.84 2.79
CA ASN A 140 16.14 -8.72 2.59
C ASN A 140 15.44 -8.44 1.27
N GLN A 141 14.76 -9.46 0.74
CA GLN A 141 13.86 -9.37 -0.40
C GLN A 141 12.54 -10.05 -0.07
N TYR A 142 11.43 -9.38 -0.41
CA TYR A 142 10.08 -9.90 -0.28
C TYR A 142 9.42 -9.94 -1.65
N GLN A 143 8.60 -10.95 -1.90
CA GLN A 143 7.72 -11.04 -3.06
C GLN A 143 6.28 -10.97 -2.57
N LEU A 144 5.59 -9.89 -2.92
CA LEU A 144 4.17 -9.69 -2.66
C LEU A 144 3.34 -10.15 -3.88
N PRO A 145 2.03 -10.41 -3.70
CA PRO A 145 1.19 -10.98 -4.75
C PRO A 145 1.00 -10.08 -5.98
N ASP A 146 1.07 -8.76 -5.81
CA ASP A 146 0.91 -7.79 -6.91
C ASP A 146 1.80 -6.56 -6.71
N GLY A 147 1.73 -5.60 -7.65
CA GLY A 147 2.56 -4.42 -7.69
C GLY A 147 2.45 -3.55 -6.42
N VAL A 148 3.58 -3.04 -5.96
CA VAL A 148 3.66 -2.16 -4.79
C VAL A 148 3.41 -0.72 -5.20
N LYS A 149 2.40 -0.07 -4.61
CA LYS A 149 2.05 1.34 -4.84
C LYS A 149 2.80 2.29 -3.91
N CYS A 150 2.92 1.91 -2.65
CA CYS A 150 3.61 2.73 -1.65
C CYS A 150 4.20 1.83 -0.56
N ILE A 151 5.19 2.37 0.13
CA ILE A 151 5.68 1.84 1.41
C ILE A 151 5.54 2.97 2.41
N VAL A 152 4.92 2.70 3.54
CA VAL A 152 4.66 3.65 4.61
C VAL A 152 5.03 3.03 5.95
N ALA A 153 5.34 3.85 6.94
CA ALA A 153 5.54 3.39 8.30
C ALA A 153 4.51 3.98 9.25
N ASP A 154 4.19 3.21 10.25
CA ASP A 154 3.43 3.65 11.42
C ASP A 154 4.23 3.23 12.65
N GLU A 155 5.00 4.16 13.20
CA GLU A 155 6.05 3.88 14.17
C GLU A 155 7.12 2.94 13.58
N LYS A 156 7.34 1.77 14.17
CA LYS A 156 8.29 0.76 13.69
C LYS A 156 7.71 -0.24 12.69
N TRP A 157 6.39 -0.21 12.48
CA TRP A 157 5.73 -1.10 11.53
C TRP A 157 5.85 -0.56 10.11
N ILE A 158 6.35 -1.40 9.22
CA ILE A 158 6.53 -1.07 7.80
C ILE A 158 5.44 -1.77 6.99
N TYR A 159 4.69 -1.00 6.25
CA TYR A 159 3.56 -1.49 5.46
C TYR A 159 3.75 -1.22 3.96
N ALA A 160 3.44 -2.22 3.15
CA ALA A 160 3.39 -2.08 1.69
C ALA A 160 1.95 -2.18 1.20
N GLY A 161 1.48 -1.13 0.53
CA GLY A 161 0.20 -1.12 -0.18
C GLY A 161 0.36 -1.69 -1.58
N CYS A 162 -0.49 -2.65 -1.94
CA CYS A 162 -0.40 -3.39 -3.20
C CYS A 162 -1.59 -3.18 -4.12
N ASP A 163 -1.36 -3.44 -5.40
CA ASP A 163 -2.36 -3.37 -6.47
C ASP A 163 -3.50 -4.39 -6.29
N ASP A 164 -3.28 -5.47 -5.52
CA ASP A 164 -4.32 -6.46 -5.19
C ASP A 164 -5.34 -5.97 -4.15
N GLY A 165 -5.20 -4.75 -3.65
CA GLY A 165 -6.09 -4.16 -2.66
C GLY A 165 -5.77 -4.56 -1.22
N ASN A 166 -4.60 -5.11 -0.98
CA ASN A 166 -4.14 -5.49 0.34
C ASN A 166 -2.98 -4.62 0.80
N VAL A 167 -2.83 -4.53 2.12
CA VAL A 167 -1.67 -3.91 2.77
C VAL A 167 -0.95 -4.98 3.57
N TYR A 168 0.33 -5.12 3.31
CA TYR A 168 1.17 -6.13 3.93
C TYR A 168 2.11 -5.51 4.94
N ASP A 169 2.17 -6.09 6.14
CA ASP A 169 3.16 -5.77 7.16
C ASP A 169 4.48 -6.48 6.83
N LEU A 170 5.55 -5.72 6.71
CA LEU A 170 6.91 -6.18 6.38
C LEU A 170 7.86 -6.11 7.58
N SER A 171 7.36 -5.78 8.76
CA SER A 171 8.18 -5.59 9.98
C SER A 171 8.78 -6.89 10.51
N GLY A 172 8.15 -8.04 10.20
CA GLY A 172 8.61 -9.38 10.58
C GLY A 172 9.56 -10.02 9.58
N LYS A 173 9.91 -11.29 9.83
CA LYS A 173 10.75 -12.09 8.91
C LYS A 173 10.06 -12.42 7.59
N ILE A 174 8.73 -12.60 7.63
CA ILE A 174 7.88 -12.87 6.46
C ILE A 174 6.77 -11.83 6.40
N PRO A 175 6.28 -11.48 5.20
CA PRO A 175 5.19 -10.52 5.07
C PRO A 175 3.86 -11.13 5.57
N TYR A 176 3.06 -10.31 6.27
CA TYR A 176 1.71 -10.67 6.71
C TYR A 176 0.66 -9.73 6.14
N LEU A 177 -0.55 -10.25 5.92
CA LEU A 177 -1.70 -9.44 5.54
C LEU A 177 -2.18 -8.61 6.74
N ALA A 178 -1.97 -7.28 6.69
CA ALA A 178 -2.37 -6.36 7.74
C ALA A 178 -3.78 -5.78 7.52
N TYR A 179 -4.07 -5.30 6.29
CA TYR A 179 -5.38 -4.76 5.93
C TYR A 179 -5.86 -5.31 4.61
N GLU A 180 -7.18 -5.57 4.52
CA GLU A 180 -7.90 -5.83 3.28
C GLU A 180 -8.74 -4.61 2.93
N ILE A 181 -8.54 -4.06 1.75
CA ILE A 181 -9.33 -2.95 1.24
C ILE A 181 -10.39 -3.52 0.30
N ASP A 182 -11.59 -2.93 0.33
CA ASP A 182 -12.72 -3.35 -0.49
C ASP A 182 -12.33 -3.47 -1.97
N ASP A 183 -12.76 -4.57 -2.62
CA ASP A 183 -12.44 -4.87 -4.02
C ASP A 183 -12.99 -3.84 -5.01
N ASN A 184 -13.94 -3.01 -4.59
CA ASN A 184 -14.51 -1.94 -5.40
C ASN A 184 -13.68 -0.65 -5.40
N ILE A 185 -12.62 -0.58 -4.57
CA ILE A 185 -11.76 0.60 -4.46
C ILE A 185 -10.54 0.42 -5.40
N ASP A 186 -10.44 1.25 -6.43
CA ASP A 186 -9.24 1.32 -7.29
C ASP A 186 -8.21 2.23 -6.62
N ILE A 187 -7.36 1.61 -5.79
CA ILE A 187 -6.40 2.31 -4.93
C ILE A 187 -5.39 3.08 -5.76
N TYR A 188 -5.27 4.38 -5.50
CA TYR A 188 -4.23 5.22 -6.05
C TYR A 188 -3.08 5.43 -5.08
N TRP A 189 -3.39 5.73 -3.82
CA TRP A 189 -2.40 5.89 -2.77
C TRP A 189 -2.98 5.54 -1.42
N LEU A 190 -2.10 5.25 -0.46
CA LEU A 190 -2.49 5.04 0.93
C LEU A 190 -1.43 5.62 1.88
N ASP A 191 -1.87 5.93 3.09
CA ASP A 191 -1.03 6.34 4.22
C ASP A 191 -1.63 5.82 5.53
N ILE A 192 -0.83 5.70 6.57
CA ILE A 192 -1.24 5.14 7.84
C ILE A 192 -0.72 5.99 9.01
N PHE A 193 -1.54 6.16 10.02
CA PHE A 193 -1.17 6.82 11.26
C PHE A 193 -1.94 6.24 12.44
N GLY A 194 -1.24 5.73 13.47
CA GLY A 194 -1.84 5.18 14.69
C GLY A 194 -2.83 4.03 14.41
N GLY A 195 -2.54 3.17 13.41
CA GLY A 195 -3.41 2.09 12.97
C GLY A 195 -4.59 2.51 12.09
N ILE A 196 -4.76 3.81 11.86
CA ILE A 196 -5.78 4.32 10.94
C ILE A 196 -5.19 4.41 9.54
N LEU A 197 -5.79 3.67 8.62
CA LEU A 197 -5.43 3.67 7.21
C LEU A 197 -6.31 4.64 6.44
N GLY A 198 -5.70 5.59 5.76
CA GLY A 198 -6.32 6.42 4.75
C GLY A 198 -6.07 5.86 3.37
N VAL A 199 -7.09 5.71 2.55
CA VAL A 199 -7.00 5.22 1.17
C VAL A 199 -7.62 6.22 0.23
N SER A 200 -6.93 6.52 -0.86
CA SER A 200 -7.46 7.32 -1.97
C SER A 200 -7.64 6.46 -3.22
N ASP A 201 -8.65 6.78 -4.03
CA ASP A 201 -8.97 6.04 -5.24
C ASP A 201 -8.94 6.88 -6.53
N ALA A 202 -9.09 6.18 -7.66
CA ALA A 202 -9.14 6.76 -9.00
C ALA A 202 -10.27 7.76 -9.19
N ASN A 203 -11.39 7.59 -8.51
CA ASN A 203 -12.58 8.43 -8.65
C ASN A 203 -12.55 9.66 -7.76
N GLY A 204 -11.55 9.77 -6.89
CA GLY A 204 -11.40 10.85 -5.92
C GLY A 204 -12.08 10.55 -4.59
N ALA A 205 -12.40 9.29 -4.31
CA ALA A 205 -12.87 8.88 -3.00
C ALA A 205 -11.70 8.80 -2.00
N VAL A 206 -12.03 9.11 -0.75
CA VAL A 206 -11.19 8.95 0.43
C VAL A 206 -11.90 8.02 1.39
N VAL A 207 -11.23 6.98 1.82
CA VAL A 207 -11.76 6.00 2.77
C VAL A 207 -10.87 5.96 3.99
N LYS A 208 -11.48 6.04 5.18
CA LYS A 208 -10.82 5.75 6.45
C LYS A 208 -11.11 4.31 6.84
N ILE A 209 -10.06 3.56 7.16
CA ILE A 209 -10.13 2.16 7.61
C ILE A 209 -9.44 2.07 8.97
N ASP A 210 -10.04 1.36 9.92
CA ASP A 210 -9.45 1.15 11.25
C ASP A 210 -8.48 -0.05 11.30
N ALA A 211 -7.84 -0.25 12.45
CA ALA A 211 -6.89 -1.33 12.69
C ALA A 211 -7.49 -2.76 12.51
N GLU A 212 -8.82 -2.89 12.51
CA GLU A 212 -9.55 -4.14 12.24
C GLU A 212 -9.94 -4.29 10.76
N SER A 213 -9.43 -3.43 9.87
CA SER A 213 -9.78 -3.35 8.44
C SER A 213 -11.26 -3.02 8.19
N GLU A 214 -11.89 -2.26 9.09
CA GLU A 214 -13.28 -1.84 8.93
C GLU A 214 -13.35 -0.42 8.40
N SER A 215 -14.08 -0.23 7.29
CA SER A 215 -14.35 1.10 6.75
C SER A 215 -15.19 1.91 7.74
N GLN A 216 -14.67 3.05 8.17
CA GLN A 216 -15.30 3.94 9.14
C GLN A 216 -16.14 5.02 8.45
N TRP A 217 -15.61 5.59 7.39
CA TRP A 217 -16.30 6.53 6.54
C TRP A 217 -15.66 6.60 5.14
N THR A 218 -16.47 7.05 4.17
CA THR A 218 -16.03 7.35 2.80
C THR A 218 -16.49 8.76 2.43
N ARG A 219 -15.63 9.51 1.75
CA ARG A 219 -15.93 10.85 1.21
C ARG A 219 -15.50 10.96 -0.23
N LEU A 220 -16.22 11.74 -1.02
CA LEU A 220 -15.88 12.04 -2.40
C LEU A 220 -15.32 13.46 -2.47
N SER A 221 -14.10 13.61 -2.94
CA SER A 221 -13.45 14.90 -3.16
C SER A 221 -13.96 15.58 -4.45
N LYS A 222 -13.63 16.88 -4.60
CA LYS A 222 -14.08 17.70 -5.74
C LYS A 222 -13.38 17.39 -7.08
N GLY A 223 -12.45 16.42 -7.10
CA GLY A 223 -11.75 16.02 -8.33
C GLY A 223 -11.35 14.55 -8.30
N LYS A 224 -11.19 13.97 -9.48
CA LYS A 224 -10.71 12.58 -9.67
C LYS A 224 -9.19 12.47 -9.52
N GLY A 225 -8.68 11.24 -9.45
CA GLY A 225 -7.25 10.96 -9.47
C GLY A 225 -6.56 11.28 -8.14
N GLY A 226 -6.90 10.58 -7.09
CA GLY A 226 -6.37 10.78 -5.74
C GLY A 226 -4.94 10.25 -5.57
N TRP A 227 -3.94 10.90 -6.17
CA TRP A 227 -2.53 10.48 -6.11
C TRP A 227 -1.79 10.88 -4.83
N MET A 228 -2.46 11.48 -3.90
CA MET A 228 -1.90 11.86 -2.61
C MET A 228 -2.91 11.55 -1.51
N ILE A 229 -2.47 10.87 -0.48
CA ILE A 229 -3.12 10.86 0.82
C ILE A 229 -2.04 10.95 1.90
N ARG A 230 -2.30 11.71 2.96
CA ARG A 230 -1.47 11.80 4.15
C ARG A 230 -2.37 11.83 5.38
N CYS A 231 -1.96 11.12 6.41
CA CYS A 231 -2.70 11.00 7.66
C CYS A 231 -1.88 11.57 8.82
N ASP A 232 -2.54 12.27 9.72
CA ASP A 232 -1.99 12.60 11.03
C ASP A 232 -3.03 12.36 12.14
N ARG A 233 -2.73 12.74 13.37
CA ARG A 233 -3.63 12.52 14.52
C ARG A 233 -5.02 13.12 14.30
N SER A 234 -5.16 14.17 13.52
CA SER A 234 -6.36 15.00 13.44
C SER A 234 -7.03 14.97 12.08
N HIS A 235 -6.26 14.72 11.02
CA HIS A 235 -6.74 14.92 9.65
C HIS A 235 -6.27 13.83 8.69
N ILE A 236 -7.04 13.70 7.61
CA ILE A 236 -6.64 13.05 6.38
C ILE A 236 -6.57 14.12 5.28
N TYR A 237 -5.41 14.28 4.68
CA TYR A 237 -5.17 15.22 3.57
C TYR A 237 -5.19 14.46 2.26
N HIS A 238 -6.04 14.87 1.34
CA HIS A 238 -6.24 14.23 0.05
C HIS A 238 -5.94 15.18 -1.10
N GLY A 239 -4.95 14.83 -1.91
CA GLY A 239 -4.61 15.53 -3.14
C GLY A 239 -5.21 14.84 -4.35
N HIS A 240 -5.92 15.63 -5.18
CA HIS A 240 -6.69 15.14 -6.32
C HIS A 240 -6.67 16.14 -7.49
N GLY A 241 -7.40 15.86 -8.56
CA GLY A 241 -7.47 16.73 -9.75
C GLY A 241 -8.03 18.13 -9.53
N GLY A 242 -8.70 18.38 -8.40
CA GLY A 242 -9.25 19.69 -8.03
C GLY A 242 -8.45 20.44 -6.96
N GLY A 243 -7.34 19.88 -6.46
CA GLY A 243 -6.53 20.49 -5.41
C GLY A 243 -6.29 19.60 -4.21
N ILE A 244 -6.12 20.18 -3.03
CA ILE A 244 -5.96 19.45 -1.76
C ILE A 244 -7.17 19.71 -0.87
N THR A 245 -7.71 18.64 -0.29
CA THR A 245 -8.81 18.69 0.70
C THR A 245 -8.36 18.03 2.00
N ALA A 246 -8.60 18.67 3.14
CA ALA A 246 -8.43 18.07 4.44
C ALA A 246 -9.79 17.66 5.02
N TYR A 247 -9.82 16.47 5.59
CA TYR A 247 -10.95 15.91 6.31
C TYR A 247 -10.57 15.67 7.77
N ASP A 248 -11.47 15.93 8.71
CA ASP A 248 -11.25 15.50 10.09
C ASP A 248 -11.22 13.96 10.15
N ILE A 249 -10.31 13.43 10.96
CA ILE A 249 -10.08 11.98 10.99
C ILE A 249 -11.23 11.22 11.64
N GLN A 250 -12.05 11.85 12.50
CA GLN A 250 -13.10 11.17 13.25
C GLN A 250 -14.33 10.92 12.37
N GLU A 251 -14.93 11.97 11.83
CA GLU A 251 -16.19 11.90 11.09
C GLU A 251 -16.05 12.12 9.58
N GLY A 252 -14.85 12.50 9.12
CA GLY A 252 -14.58 12.77 7.71
C GLY A 252 -15.27 14.02 7.20
N ARG A 253 -15.54 15.01 8.07
CA ARG A 253 -16.04 16.31 7.62
C ARG A 253 -14.92 17.08 6.93
N GLN A 254 -15.24 17.74 5.81
CA GLN A 254 -14.29 18.63 5.15
C GLN A 254 -13.92 19.79 6.09
N VAL A 255 -12.66 19.92 6.43
CA VAL A 255 -12.12 21.03 7.24
C VAL A 255 -11.79 22.21 6.35
N TRP A 256 -11.02 21.96 5.28
CA TRP A 256 -10.69 22.94 4.27
C TRP A 256 -10.48 22.31 2.90
N HIS A 257 -10.48 23.14 1.87
CA HIS A 257 -10.15 22.76 0.50
C HIS A 257 -9.40 23.90 -0.18
N GLN A 258 -8.23 23.61 -0.74
CA GLN A 258 -7.42 24.54 -1.53
C GLN A 258 -7.35 24.08 -2.97
N LYS A 259 -7.85 24.92 -3.88
CA LYS A 259 -7.87 24.66 -5.32
C LYS A 259 -6.48 24.91 -5.92
N THR A 260 -6.03 24.03 -6.80
CA THR A 260 -4.82 24.19 -7.61
C THR A 260 -5.17 24.27 -9.10
N GLN A 261 -4.29 24.83 -9.92
CA GLN A 261 -4.47 24.87 -11.39
C GLN A 261 -4.19 23.49 -11.98
N GLY A 262 -3.13 22.81 -11.53
CA GLY A 262 -2.79 21.45 -11.92
C GLY A 262 -3.32 20.43 -10.95
N SER A 263 -3.48 19.18 -11.42
CA SER A 263 -3.80 18.03 -10.54
C SER A 263 -2.66 17.77 -9.58
N ILE A 264 -2.98 17.42 -8.34
CA ILE A 264 -1.99 16.93 -7.37
C ILE A 264 -1.53 15.55 -7.83
N LEU A 265 -0.22 15.38 -7.97
CA LEU A 265 0.39 14.13 -8.43
C LEU A 265 1.13 13.38 -7.33
N PHE A 266 1.50 14.07 -6.26
CA PHE A 266 2.17 13.51 -5.08
C PHE A 266 2.06 14.48 -3.91
N GLY A 267 2.22 14.00 -2.69
CA GLY A 267 2.23 14.85 -1.51
C GLY A 267 3.18 14.38 -0.42
N TRP A 268 3.55 15.33 0.40
CA TRP A 268 4.37 15.16 1.60
C TRP A 268 3.74 15.90 2.78
N GLN A 269 4.13 15.56 4.00
CA GLN A 269 3.72 16.32 5.18
C GLN A 269 4.85 16.44 6.19
N GLU A 270 4.85 17.57 6.87
CA GLU A 270 5.58 17.85 8.09
C GLU A 270 4.60 18.06 9.26
N VAL A 271 5.14 18.31 10.45
CA VAL A 271 4.31 18.50 11.65
C VAL A 271 3.31 19.66 11.48
N ASP A 272 3.70 20.72 10.81
CA ASP A 272 2.94 21.98 10.67
C ASP A 272 2.46 22.27 9.25
N ALA A 273 2.91 21.51 8.26
CA ALA A 273 2.64 21.79 6.85
C ALA A 273 2.33 20.54 6.02
N VAL A 274 1.61 20.77 4.92
CA VAL A 274 1.30 19.78 3.87
C VAL A 274 1.79 20.32 2.55
N TYR A 275 2.42 19.46 1.74
CA TYR A 275 2.98 19.81 0.44
C TYR A 275 2.29 19.00 -0.66
N GLY A 276 2.01 19.63 -1.81
CA GLY A 276 1.44 18.98 -2.98
C GLY A 276 2.20 19.32 -4.25
N GLY A 277 2.79 18.30 -4.88
CA GLY A 277 3.40 18.40 -6.22
C GLY A 277 2.32 18.33 -7.31
N THR A 278 2.38 19.22 -8.29
CA THR A 278 1.30 19.42 -9.27
C THR A 278 1.73 19.20 -10.71
N SER A 279 0.75 18.91 -11.56
CA SER A 279 0.95 18.79 -13.01
C SER A 279 1.27 20.11 -13.71
N ASP A 280 1.03 21.25 -13.08
CA ASP A 280 1.40 22.60 -13.56
C ASP A 280 2.76 23.08 -13.04
N ASN A 281 3.65 22.16 -12.73
CA ASN A 281 5.07 22.39 -12.45
C ASN A 281 5.35 23.08 -11.10
N LYS A 282 4.51 22.86 -10.10
CA LYS A 282 4.67 23.53 -8.80
C LYS A 282 4.65 22.52 -7.65
N VAL A 283 5.29 22.90 -6.54
CA VAL A 283 5.00 22.33 -5.21
C VAL A 283 4.32 23.43 -4.41
N HIS A 284 3.10 23.21 -3.95
CA HIS A 284 2.39 24.08 -3.03
C HIS A 284 2.61 23.62 -1.60
N GLN A 285 2.80 24.56 -0.70
CA GLN A 285 2.91 24.36 0.74
C GLN A 285 1.71 25.03 1.42
N TYR A 286 0.98 24.24 2.22
CA TYR A 286 -0.12 24.72 3.05
C TYR A 286 0.15 24.41 4.51
N SER A 287 -0.28 25.31 5.41
CA SER A 287 -0.34 24.96 6.84
C SER A 287 -1.40 23.88 7.09
N LYS A 288 -1.36 23.23 8.24
CA LYS A 288 -2.34 22.19 8.60
C LYS A 288 -3.78 22.73 8.68
N ASN A 289 -3.99 24.03 8.83
CA ASN A 289 -5.30 24.68 8.78
C ASN A 289 -5.69 25.24 7.39
N GLY A 290 -4.90 24.93 6.34
CA GLY A 290 -5.23 25.22 4.95
C GLY A 290 -4.79 26.59 4.42
N GLN A 291 -4.03 27.37 5.18
CA GLN A 291 -3.44 28.61 4.67
C GLN A 291 -2.30 28.28 3.69
N GLU A 292 -2.33 28.87 2.48
CA GLU A 292 -1.21 28.78 1.56
C GLU A 292 -0.01 29.56 2.12
N LEU A 293 1.14 28.88 2.22
CA LEU A 293 2.38 29.44 2.78
C LEU A 293 3.35 29.79 1.66
N ASN A 294 3.67 28.82 0.81
CA ASN A 294 4.68 28.98 -0.24
C ASN A 294 4.32 28.19 -1.51
N THR A 295 4.92 28.62 -2.63
CA THR A 295 4.85 27.92 -3.91
C THR A 295 6.24 27.86 -4.55
N PHE A 296 6.70 26.63 -4.89
CA PHE A 296 8.01 26.37 -5.46
C PHE A 296 7.87 25.99 -6.92
N ASN A 297 8.57 26.71 -7.83
CA ASN A 297 8.40 26.56 -9.27
C ASN A 297 9.46 25.62 -9.86
N CYS A 298 9.01 24.53 -10.49
CA CYS A 298 9.80 23.59 -11.28
C CYS A 298 9.68 23.89 -12.77
N ASN A 299 10.38 23.12 -13.63
CA ASN A 299 10.34 23.34 -15.08
C ASN A 299 9.41 22.34 -15.81
N ALA A 300 8.93 21.30 -15.13
CA ALA A 300 8.02 20.31 -15.64
C ALA A 300 7.12 19.76 -14.52
N ALA A 301 6.12 18.97 -14.87
CA ALA A 301 5.17 18.38 -13.93
C ALA A 301 5.88 17.66 -12.76
N VAL A 302 5.48 17.97 -11.54
CA VAL A 302 6.13 17.46 -10.32
C VAL A 302 5.54 16.12 -9.97
N TYR A 303 6.35 15.07 -10.03
CA TYR A 303 5.96 13.68 -9.72
C TYR A 303 6.21 13.30 -8.27
N SER A 304 7.12 13.99 -7.60
CA SER A 304 7.45 13.71 -6.20
C SER A 304 7.95 14.98 -5.49
N CYS A 305 7.75 15.02 -4.19
CA CYS A 305 8.32 16.06 -3.32
C CYS A 305 8.63 15.46 -1.95
N ALA A 306 9.58 16.05 -1.27
CA ALA A 306 9.96 15.75 0.11
C ALA A 306 10.56 17.02 0.75
N THR A 307 10.76 16.97 2.06
CA THR A 307 11.45 18.05 2.80
C THR A 307 12.63 17.48 3.59
N SER A 308 13.57 18.33 3.94
CA SER A 308 14.47 18.03 5.06
C SER A 308 13.70 18.13 6.37
N GLN A 309 14.23 17.53 7.42
CA GLN A 309 13.63 17.60 8.75
C GLN A 309 13.31 19.04 9.14
N GLY A 310 12.07 19.29 9.54
CA GLY A 310 11.55 20.63 9.87
C GLY A 310 11.34 21.55 8.66
N GLY A 311 11.35 21.01 7.42
CA GLY A 311 10.97 21.77 6.22
C GLY A 311 11.97 22.85 5.78
N ASN A 312 13.22 22.85 6.28
CA ASN A 312 14.22 23.86 5.92
C ASN A 312 14.55 23.86 4.43
N TYR A 313 14.54 22.69 3.81
CA TYR A 313 14.66 22.53 2.36
C TYR A 313 13.47 21.77 1.81
N VAL A 314 13.04 22.17 0.62
CA VAL A 314 11.99 21.48 -0.14
C VAL A 314 12.61 20.89 -1.40
N PHE A 315 12.45 19.59 -1.58
CA PHE A 315 12.91 18.85 -2.75
C PHE A 315 11.74 18.52 -3.66
N ALA A 316 11.98 18.52 -4.97
CA ALA A 316 10.99 18.14 -5.96
C ALA A 316 11.63 17.29 -7.06
N GLY A 317 10.88 16.33 -7.61
CA GLY A 317 11.26 15.55 -8.78
C GLY A 317 10.26 15.77 -9.92
N ASP A 318 10.76 16.07 -11.12
CA ASP A 318 9.89 16.38 -12.26
C ASP A 318 9.85 15.28 -13.33
N SER A 319 8.89 15.38 -14.25
CA SER A 319 8.70 14.46 -15.38
C SER A 319 9.85 14.52 -16.42
N SER A 320 10.77 15.46 -16.28
CA SER A 320 11.97 15.59 -17.12
C SER A 320 13.23 15.05 -16.44
N SER A 321 13.09 14.09 -15.53
CA SER A 321 14.18 13.43 -14.80
C SER A 321 15.11 14.41 -14.08
N SER A 322 14.55 15.53 -13.60
CA SER A 322 15.29 16.51 -12.80
C SER A 322 14.81 16.49 -11.36
N ILE A 323 15.74 16.79 -10.47
CA ILE A 323 15.48 17.04 -9.05
C ILE A 323 15.90 18.45 -8.70
N TYR A 324 15.18 19.04 -7.76
CA TYR A 324 15.33 20.42 -7.31
C TYR A 324 15.50 20.47 -5.80
N CYS A 325 16.20 21.50 -5.33
CA CYS A 325 16.18 21.92 -3.95
C CYS A 325 15.83 23.41 -3.88
N PHE A 326 14.93 23.72 -2.96
CA PHE A 326 14.51 25.09 -2.67
C PHE A 326 14.74 25.38 -1.18
N ALA A 327 15.10 26.63 -0.86
CA ALA A 327 15.05 27.15 0.48
C ALA A 327 13.61 27.57 0.85
N GLN A 328 13.33 27.79 2.13
CA GLN A 328 12.00 28.19 2.62
C GLN A 328 11.49 29.51 2.00
N ASP A 329 12.38 30.40 1.60
CA ASP A 329 12.06 31.66 0.90
C ASP A 329 11.70 31.44 -0.58
N GLN A 330 11.47 30.22 -1.01
CA GLN A 330 11.14 29.80 -2.38
C GLN A 330 12.30 29.91 -3.36
N LYS A 331 13.48 30.34 -2.93
CA LYS A 331 14.67 30.43 -3.78
C LYS A 331 15.12 29.03 -4.18
N ARG A 332 15.20 28.78 -5.50
CA ARG A 332 15.78 27.54 -6.02
C ARG A 332 17.29 27.55 -5.82
N LEU A 333 17.80 26.69 -4.96
CA LEU A 333 19.22 26.54 -4.68
C LEU A 333 19.94 25.80 -5.81
N TRP A 334 19.33 24.70 -6.29
CA TRP A 334 19.89 23.93 -7.39
C TRP A 334 18.84 23.13 -8.16
N LYS A 335 19.24 22.72 -9.38
CA LYS A 335 18.54 21.74 -10.23
C LYS A 335 19.57 20.81 -10.84
N LEU A 336 19.38 19.49 -10.67
CA LEU A 336 20.28 18.44 -11.17
C LEU A 336 19.47 17.34 -11.86
N GLY A 337 20.10 16.61 -12.77
CA GLY A 337 19.50 15.46 -13.45
C GLY A 337 19.71 14.19 -12.63
N THR A 338 18.69 13.34 -12.53
CA THR A 338 18.77 12.06 -11.79
C THR A 338 19.71 11.06 -12.45
N GLY A 339 19.81 11.08 -13.79
CA GLY A 339 20.55 10.08 -14.55
C GLY A 339 19.92 8.67 -14.59
N CYS A 340 18.77 8.49 -13.93
CA CYS A 340 18.11 7.17 -13.78
C CYS A 340 16.58 7.22 -13.92
N GLY A 341 16.03 8.18 -14.65
CA GLY A 341 14.60 8.37 -14.88
C GLY A 341 13.97 9.38 -13.93
N SER A 342 12.69 9.69 -14.14
CA SER A 342 11.95 10.65 -13.31
C SER A 342 11.65 10.06 -11.92
N ALA A 343 11.89 10.85 -10.88
CA ALA A 343 11.61 10.46 -9.50
C ALA A 343 10.09 10.40 -9.25
N LEU A 344 9.55 9.21 -9.00
CA LEU A 344 8.13 8.96 -8.72
C LEU A 344 7.80 9.14 -7.25
N SER A 345 8.77 8.90 -6.38
CA SER A 345 8.71 9.17 -4.96
C SER A 345 10.11 9.49 -4.45
N MET A 346 10.20 10.22 -3.35
CA MET A 346 11.47 10.60 -2.74
C MET A 346 11.35 10.80 -1.24
N GLN A 347 12.49 10.66 -0.56
CA GLN A 347 12.62 10.97 0.86
C GLN A 347 14.03 11.49 1.16
N PHE A 348 14.12 12.51 2.00
CA PHE A 348 15.40 13.02 2.51
C PHE A 348 15.69 12.42 3.88
N TYR A 349 16.91 11.94 4.06
CA TYR A 349 17.37 11.40 5.33
C TYR A 349 18.90 11.56 5.44
N ASP A 350 19.38 12.07 6.58
CA ASP A 350 20.81 12.19 6.90
C ASP A 350 21.65 12.77 5.74
N GLN A 351 21.30 13.99 5.31
CA GLN A 351 21.95 14.71 4.22
C GLN A 351 21.99 13.96 2.87
N LYS A 352 21.15 12.98 2.71
CA LYS A 352 20.98 12.21 1.46
C LYS A 352 19.55 12.32 0.95
N LEU A 353 19.41 12.43 -0.36
CA LEU A 353 18.12 12.36 -1.02
C LEU A 353 17.99 10.99 -1.71
N TYR A 354 17.04 10.20 -1.24
CA TYR A 354 16.69 8.91 -1.83
C TYR A 354 15.54 9.08 -2.79
N ILE A 355 15.65 8.50 -3.99
CA ILE A 355 14.61 8.58 -5.02
C ILE A 355 14.32 7.20 -5.59
N VAL A 356 13.04 6.92 -5.87
CA VAL A 356 12.63 5.79 -6.72
C VAL A 356 12.07 6.32 -8.03
N THR A 357 12.33 5.61 -9.13
CA THR A 357 12.19 6.19 -10.47
C THR A 357 11.36 5.35 -11.43
N THR A 358 10.97 5.99 -12.54
CA THR A 358 10.20 5.37 -13.64
C THR A 358 10.87 4.16 -14.26
N ASN A 359 12.20 4.04 -14.18
CA ASN A 359 12.94 2.90 -14.69
C ASN A 359 13.31 1.86 -13.61
N GLY A 360 12.66 1.97 -12.43
CA GLY A 360 12.82 1.00 -11.34
C GLY A 360 14.08 1.17 -10.49
N SER A 361 14.75 2.32 -10.56
CA SER A 361 15.92 2.57 -9.73
C SER A 361 15.53 3.11 -8.35
N LEU A 362 16.18 2.61 -7.30
CA LEU A 362 16.39 3.32 -6.04
C LEU A 362 17.80 3.93 -6.12
N ALA A 363 17.91 5.23 -5.97
CA ALA A 363 19.19 5.94 -5.99
C ALA A 363 19.36 6.77 -4.72
N CYS A 364 20.57 6.73 -4.15
CA CYS A 364 21.00 7.54 -3.03
C CYS A 364 21.90 8.67 -3.56
N ILE A 365 21.47 9.89 -3.37
CA ILE A 365 22.14 11.12 -3.82
C ILE A 365 22.71 11.83 -2.62
N ASP A 366 23.99 12.18 -2.68
CA ASP A 366 24.62 13.03 -1.67
C ASP A 366 24.06 14.46 -1.81
N ALA A 367 23.34 14.90 -0.79
CA ALA A 367 22.72 16.23 -0.76
C ALA A 367 23.49 17.22 0.13
N THR A 368 24.74 16.88 0.51
CA THR A 368 25.64 17.84 1.19
C THR A 368 25.97 19.01 0.27
N GLU A 369 26.24 20.17 0.86
CA GLU A 369 26.54 21.38 0.10
C GLU A 369 27.77 21.20 -0.80
N GLU A 370 28.81 20.56 -0.28
CA GLU A 370 30.06 20.27 -0.99
C GLU A 370 29.83 19.39 -2.23
N ALA A 371 29.06 18.29 -2.07
CA ALA A 371 28.76 17.36 -3.16
C ALA A 371 27.89 18.04 -4.25
N ILE A 372 26.94 18.87 -3.84
CA ILE A 372 26.10 19.62 -4.77
C ILE A 372 26.90 20.67 -5.55
N GLN A 373 27.78 21.42 -4.89
CA GLN A 373 28.66 22.39 -5.55
C GLN A 373 29.61 21.69 -6.55
N ALA A 374 30.21 20.59 -6.17
CA ALA A 374 31.05 19.77 -7.06
C ALA A 374 30.26 19.27 -8.28
N ALA A 375 29.03 18.76 -8.08
CA ALA A 375 28.16 18.31 -9.17
C ALA A 375 27.77 19.45 -10.12
N GLN A 376 27.49 20.63 -9.61
CA GLN A 376 27.24 21.81 -10.42
C GLN A 376 28.47 22.22 -11.25
N ALA A 377 29.68 22.04 -10.72
CA ALA A 377 30.94 22.20 -11.46
C ALA A 377 31.19 21.06 -12.47
N GLY A 378 30.40 19.98 -12.45
CA GLY A 378 30.52 18.82 -13.33
C GLY A 378 31.43 17.71 -12.77
N GLN A 379 31.78 17.81 -11.50
CA GLN A 379 32.55 16.79 -10.77
C GLN A 379 31.54 15.92 -9.99
N ILE A 380 31.38 14.67 -10.40
CA ILE A 380 30.45 13.72 -9.75
C ILE A 380 31.23 12.45 -9.34
N PRO A 381 30.86 11.81 -8.21
CA PRO A 381 31.47 10.56 -7.81
C PRO A 381 31.12 9.43 -8.79
N GLU A 382 31.93 8.38 -8.80
CA GLU A 382 31.55 7.14 -9.46
C GLU A 382 30.39 6.51 -8.71
N THR A 383 29.30 6.21 -9.43
CA THR A 383 28.10 5.63 -8.84
C THR A 383 28.27 4.12 -8.64
N LYS A 384 28.23 3.65 -7.39
CA LYS A 384 28.21 2.21 -7.06
C LYS A 384 26.93 1.57 -7.61
N GLN A 385 27.05 0.56 -8.47
CA GLN A 385 25.91 -0.23 -8.95
C GLN A 385 25.67 -1.40 -7.99
N VAL A 386 24.51 -1.41 -7.34
CA VAL A 386 24.12 -2.45 -6.39
C VAL A 386 23.50 -3.63 -7.15
N LYS A 387 23.91 -4.84 -6.80
CA LYS A 387 23.41 -6.10 -7.38
C LYS A 387 22.76 -6.95 -6.29
N VAL A 388 21.71 -7.70 -6.67
CA VAL A 388 21.09 -8.69 -5.77
C VAL A 388 22.10 -9.83 -5.53
N PRO A 389 22.39 -10.19 -4.27
CA PRO A 389 23.20 -11.37 -3.95
C PRO A 389 22.53 -12.65 -4.48
N GLN A 390 23.34 -13.60 -4.99
CA GLN A 390 22.83 -14.84 -5.59
C GLN A 390 22.17 -15.79 -4.57
N ASP A 391 22.57 -15.71 -3.33
CA ASP A 391 22.14 -16.55 -2.20
C ASP A 391 21.01 -15.91 -1.36
N LEU A 392 20.53 -14.72 -1.76
CA LEU A 392 19.48 -14.02 -1.04
C LEU A 392 18.15 -14.80 -1.14
N LYS A 393 17.61 -15.19 0.02
CA LYS A 393 16.31 -15.85 0.09
C LYS A 393 15.19 -14.84 -0.09
N ILE A 394 14.27 -15.13 -1.02
CA ILE A 394 13.06 -14.34 -1.22
C ILE A 394 12.03 -14.78 -0.17
N GLN A 395 11.55 -13.82 0.61
CA GLN A 395 10.48 -14.03 1.58
C GLN A 395 9.12 -13.85 0.89
N THR A 396 8.25 -14.83 1.04
CA THR A 396 6.89 -14.79 0.49
C THR A 396 5.86 -14.90 1.60
N LEU A 397 4.61 -14.53 1.30
CA LEU A 397 3.50 -14.78 2.20
C LEU A 397 3.42 -16.27 2.55
N SER A 398 3.22 -16.56 3.83
CA SER A 398 2.90 -17.89 4.28
C SER A 398 1.47 -17.92 4.82
N ASN A 399 0.65 -18.80 4.25
CA ASN A 399 -0.67 -19.11 4.79
C ASN A 399 -0.61 -20.23 5.84
N THR A 400 0.55 -20.84 6.04
CA THR A 400 0.79 -21.92 7.00
C THR A 400 1.71 -21.40 8.10
N LEU A 401 1.19 -21.38 9.31
CA LEU A 401 2.01 -21.10 10.50
C LEU A 401 2.77 -22.34 10.93
N GLU A 402 3.98 -22.16 11.39
CA GLU A 402 4.66 -23.19 12.17
C GLU A 402 3.85 -23.49 13.43
N SER A 403 3.69 -24.77 13.72
CA SER A 403 3.02 -25.22 14.94
C SER A 403 4.05 -25.52 16.02
N THR A 404 3.72 -25.20 17.27
CA THR A 404 4.60 -25.45 18.41
C THR A 404 3.81 -25.94 19.62
N ASN A 405 4.41 -26.85 20.38
CA ASN A 405 3.94 -27.27 21.71
C ASN A 405 4.66 -26.51 22.84
N ASN A 406 5.58 -25.59 22.48
CA ASN A 406 6.39 -24.89 23.46
C ASN A 406 5.73 -23.59 23.91
N HIS A 407 5.37 -23.52 25.19
CA HIS A 407 4.77 -22.35 25.84
C HIS A 407 5.80 -21.39 26.48
N GLN A 408 7.10 -21.66 26.34
CA GLN A 408 8.13 -21.00 27.17
C GLN A 408 8.64 -19.67 26.62
N SER A 409 8.32 -19.31 25.38
CA SER A 409 8.81 -18.04 24.79
C SER A 409 7.73 -17.38 23.94
N GLY A 410 7.30 -16.18 24.37
CA GLY A 410 6.37 -15.35 23.63
C GLY A 410 5.05 -15.10 24.37
N ILE A 411 4.24 -14.24 23.78
CA ILE A 411 2.96 -13.80 24.32
C ILE A 411 1.86 -14.64 23.71
N ILE A 412 0.99 -15.21 24.56
CA ILE A 412 -0.10 -16.05 24.10
C ILE A 412 -1.32 -15.20 23.81
N VAL A 413 -1.87 -15.38 22.61
CA VAL A 413 -3.11 -14.77 22.16
C VAL A 413 -4.12 -15.82 21.73
N GLU A 414 -5.40 -15.50 21.79
CA GLU A 414 -6.49 -16.40 21.44
C GLU A 414 -7.42 -15.75 20.42
N CYS A 415 -7.84 -16.53 19.42
CA CYS A 415 -8.84 -16.10 18.47
C CYS A 415 -10.24 -16.39 18.99
N VAL A 416 -10.99 -15.33 19.23
CA VAL A 416 -12.36 -15.36 19.76
C VAL A 416 -13.36 -14.86 18.71
N LYS A 417 -14.56 -15.44 18.73
CA LYS A 417 -15.65 -14.96 17.89
C LYS A 417 -16.51 -13.95 18.62
N ILE A 418 -16.67 -12.77 18.05
CA ILE A 418 -17.53 -11.71 18.57
C ILE A 418 -18.53 -11.33 17.47
N GLY A 419 -19.78 -11.70 17.66
CA GLY A 419 -20.80 -11.61 16.61
C GLY A 419 -20.40 -12.48 15.41
N SER A 420 -20.27 -11.88 14.23
CA SER A 420 -19.81 -12.58 13.00
C SER A 420 -18.31 -12.51 12.75
N LYS A 421 -17.53 -11.83 13.62
CA LYS A 421 -16.12 -11.51 13.38
C LYS A 421 -15.19 -12.33 14.28
N LEU A 422 -14.05 -12.73 13.72
CA LEU A 422 -12.93 -13.33 14.46
C LEU A 422 -11.98 -12.21 14.91
N LYS A 423 -11.76 -12.11 16.21
CA LYS A 423 -10.85 -11.13 16.84
C LYS A 423 -9.80 -11.84 17.69
N ILE A 424 -8.66 -11.21 17.89
CA ILE A 424 -7.57 -11.75 18.68
C ILE A 424 -7.48 -11.01 20.01
N ARG A 425 -7.45 -11.72 21.12
CA ARG A 425 -7.24 -11.21 22.48
C ARG A 425 -5.94 -11.72 23.05
N VAL A 426 -5.29 -10.92 23.87
CA VAL A 426 -4.15 -11.37 24.67
C VAL A 426 -4.68 -12.13 25.86
N ILE A 427 -4.14 -13.34 26.09
CA ILE A 427 -4.43 -14.15 27.29
C ILE A 427 -3.25 -14.24 28.25
N SER A 428 -2.06 -13.84 27.83
CA SER A 428 -0.93 -13.63 28.74
C SER A 428 -1.24 -12.53 29.77
N PRO A 429 -0.71 -12.61 31.00
CA PRO A 429 -0.96 -11.61 32.05
C PRO A 429 -0.35 -10.24 31.71
N ASN A 430 -0.83 -9.20 32.38
CA ASN A 430 -0.36 -7.82 32.28
C ASN A 430 -0.76 -7.04 31.02
N TYR A 431 -1.75 -7.52 30.26
CA TYR A 431 -2.33 -6.82 29.12
C TYR A 431 -3.77 -6.41 29.40
N ASN A 432 -4.24 -5.34 28.74
CA ASN A 432 -5.63 -4.90 28.85
C ASN A 432 -6.55 -5.92 28.17
N PRO A 433 -7.50 -6.55 28.89
CA PRO A 433 -8.36 -7.60 28.35
C PRO A 433 -9.42 -7.07 27.37
N ASP A 434 -9.70 -5.77 27.37
CA ASP A 434 -10.69 -5.14 26.50
C ASP A 434 -10.11 -4.78 25.13
N TRP A 435 -8.79 -4.84 24.96
CA TRP A 435 -8.13 -4.50 23.71
C TRP A 435 -7.88 -5.73 22.87
N PHE A 436 -8.05 -5.55 21.56
CA PHE A 436 -7.75 -6.57 20.55
C PHE A 436 -6.35 -6.36 19.98
N VAL A 437 -5.82 -7.44 19.39
CA VAL A 437 -4.53 -7.42 18.70
C VAL A 437 -4.80 -7.29 17.20
N GLN A 438 -4.18 -6.32 16.55
CA GLN A 438 -4.08 -6.31 15.08
C GLN A 438 -3.29 -7.55 14.65
N PHE A 439 -3.94 -8.39 13.85
CA PHE A 439 -3.45 -9.72 13.53
C PHE A 439 -3.87 -10.13 12.12
N PRO A 440 -3.07 -10.88 11.36
CA PRO A 440 -3.41 -11.30 10.01
C PRO A 440 -4.74 -12.07 9.96
N ARG A 441 -5.66 -11.65 9.09
CA ARG A 441 -7.00 -12.27 9.00
C ARG A 441 -6.97 -13.67 8.43
N ASN A 442 -6.09 -13.91 7.46
CA ASN A 442 -5.96 -15.19 6.75
C ASN A 442 -5.52 -16.37 7.62
N ILE A 443 -5.01 -16.11 8.82
CA ILE A 443 -4.57 -17.15 9.78
C ILE A 443 -5.44 -17.23 11.04
N ARG A 444 -6.54 -16.45 11.13
CA ARG A 444 -7.45 -16.49 12.28
C ARG A 444 -8.36 -17.72 12.20
N GLU A 445 -8.34 -18.53 13.25
CA GLU A 445 -9.24 -19.70 13.41
C GLU A 445 -9.92 -19.61 14.77
N GLU A 446 -11.25 -19.75 14.82
CA GLU A 446 -12.04 -19.68 16.07
C GLU A 446 -11.53 -20.69 17.11
N GLY A 447 -11.23 -20.19 18.31
CA GLY A 447 -10.70 -20.99 19.43
C GLY A 447 -9.22 -21.34 19.34
N ALA A 448 -8.54 -21.01 18.25
CA ALA A 448 -7.11 -21.27 18.13
C ALA A 448 -6.30 -20.32 19.01
N LYS A 449 -5.19 -20.82 19.55
CA LYS A 449 -4.20 -20.04 20.30
C LYS A 449 -2.93 -19.90 19.50
N TYR A 450 -2.28 -18.74 19.66
CA TYR A 450 -1.03 -18.45 18.98
C TYR A 450 -0.01 -17.91 19.98
N ILE A 451 1.26 -18.15 19.70
CA ILE A 451 2.38 -17.48 20.36
C ILE A 451 2.88 -16.41 19.43
N VAL A 452 3.02 -15.21 19.92
CA VAL A 452 3.57 -14.04 19.24
C VAL A 452 4.87 -13.63 19.92
N GLU A 453 5.89 -13.29 19.15
CA GLU A 453 7.21 -12.91 19.68
C GLU A 453 7.11 -11.70 20.61
N SER A 454 6.41 -10.65 20.20
CA SER A 454 6.09 -9.49 21.03
C SER A 454 4.75 -8.86 20.66
N ILE A 455 4.18 -8.13 21.61
CA ILE A 455 2.96 -7.35 21.42
C ILE A 455 3.20 -5.97 22.03
N GLU A 456 2.85 -4.95 21.27
CA GLU A 456 3.00 -3.55 21.70
C GLU A 456 1.68 -2.82 21.60
N GLU A 457 1.52 -1.88 22.52
CA GLU A 457 0.42 -0.95 22.50
C GLU A 457 0.58 0.04 21.35
N ALA A 458 -0.50 0.27 20.59
CA ALA A 458 -0.50 1.35 19.61
C ALA A 458 -0.38 2.70 20.33
N THR A 459 0.43 3.61 19.81
CA THR A 459 0.72 4.92 20.45
C THR A 459 -0.56 5.73 20.77
N GLN A 460 -1.63 5.52 20.04
CA GLN A 460 -2.93 6.16 20.30
C GLN A 460 -3.81 5.38 21.29
N GLY A 461 -3.34 4.20 21.75
CA GLY A 461 -4.10 3.30 22.60
C GLY A 461 -5.26 2.60 21.88
N GLY A 462 -6.00 1.79 22.62
CA GLY A 462 -7.24 1.15 22.16
C GLY A 462 -7.05 -0.20 21.46
N PHE A 463 -5.83 -0.56 21.05
CA PHE A 463 -5.50 -1.88 20.50
C PHE A 463 -4.00 -2.18 20.62
N TYR A 464 -3.68 -3.45 20.42
CA TYR A 464 -2.31 -3.95 20.37
C TYR A 464 -1.90 -4.31 18.95
N ARG A 465 -0.60 -4.32 18.69
CA ARG A 465 0.01 -4.83 17.45
C ARG A 465 0.93 -6.00 17.76
N ALA A 466 0.79 -7.05 16.97
CA ALA A 466 1.75 -8.16 16.99
C ALA A 466 3.01 -7.78 16.23
N TYR A 467 4.17 -8.19 16.74
CA TYR A 467 5.47 -7.98 16.10
C TYR A 467 6.29 -9.27 16.15
N GLY A 468 7.03 -9.53 15.05
CA GLY A 468 7.91 -10.68 14.94
C GLY A 468 7.20 -11.96 14.50
N GLU A 469 7.66 -13.10 15.00
CA GLU A 469 7.17 -14.42 14.59
C GLU A 469 5.83 -14.77 15.22
N ILE A 470 4.94 -15.36 14.43
CA ILE A 470 3.64 -15.90 14.90
C ILE A 470 3.65 -17.42 14.69
N LYS A 471 3.36 -18.19 15.75
CA LYS A 471 3.23 -19.65 15.70
C LYS A 471 1.88 -20.09 16.25
N LYS A 472 1.30 -21.12 15.65
CA LYS A 472 0.06 -21.73 16.17
C LYS A 472 0.38 -22.71 17.31
N LEU A 473 -0.27 -22.54 18.45
CA LEU A 473 -0.20 -23.50 19.55
C LEU A 473 -1.04 -24.75 19.21
N ILE A 474 -0.40 -25.93 19.33
CA ILE A 474 -1.11 -27.19 19.31
C ILE A 474 -1.50 -27.47 20.76
N GLY A 475 -2.81 -27.49 21.04
CA GLY A 475 -3.38 -27.84 22.34
C GLY A 475 -3.42 -29.34 22.57
#